data_1939b64bc871572d60858e6d4288ff3d
#
_entry.id   1939b64bc871572d60858e6d4288ff3d
#
_cell.length_a   1.000
_cell.length_b   1.000
_cell.length_c   1.000
_cell.angle_alpha   90.00
_cell.angle_beta   90.00
_cell.angle_gamma   90.00
#
_symmetry.space_group_name_H-M   'P 1'
#
loop_
_entity.id
_entity.type
_entity.pdbx_description
1 polymer ?
#
loop_
_entity_poly.entity_id
_entity_poly.type
_entity_poly.pdbx_seq_one_letter_code
_entity_poly.pdbx_strand_id
1 'polypeptide(L)'
;MTMKRTLIALAFIATAASLWAYSTDIPAELKEGANSVVERDETKVTVASPTKATVRQRLLITVMNSNGKDAADLAIDCSSSVKLTKFQGIVYDASGKDIRKISKSDLKRTEYSSINLADDSYYYFYEFSQPTYPYSVAYDYETESNGFISYPSFFPQSATAQSVVKADYSITFPSEVGCRYKCMNVDEATVTASGNSLTASLNNLPAIKSEPYMPKWRQVAKGVIFAPTNFSFGGTTGSMKSWEDLGLWSGSLTKNRDNLTPAQKARVHEIADTCASPLDKIKALYKYMTDNTRYVSIQLGIGGFQPEEAKRVFDLGYGDCKGLSNFMKAMLNEVGIPADYAVISTSYDRLYDNFANAHQLNHAILCVPQAADSLWLECTSFCPVGYVHESIAGHDAILAGESSSKFVHLPKLPADMSRKVADINMTVKPDFSAVVDIAYKGVNNDFEDFYHLTKVAPDKQRDFFKHILLYKEPKVTVKSVDADLSRQPSVTAKASIEISSAGKKTANRLFIMADPVHNGAFRYDFSDRKNPIHVSNRNFDTNLTITIPEEFTVESMPKAFDFQSEVGTISLAAAQNGNVVTLNASVRIRDNDFPADKADLFKEFFTKIRSVTDAQIVLKK
;
A
#
# COMPACT_ATOMS: atom_id res chain seq x y z
N MET A 1 -17.51 -25.22 -79.34
CA MET A 1 -18.39 -24.71 -78.29
C MET A 1 -17.54 -24.48 -77.04
N THR A 2 -17.02 -23.26 -76.88
CA THR A 2 -15.96 -22.88 -75.91
C THR A 2 -16.62 -22.18 -74.76
N MET A 3 -16.67 -22.83 -73.61
CA MET A 3 -17.15 -22.24 -72.37
C MET A 3 -16.04 -21.37 -71.74
N LYS A 4 -16.25 -20.05 -71.70
CA LYS A 4 -15.43 -19.07 -70.96
C LYS A 4 -15.74 -19.21 -69.46
N ARG A 5 -14.77 -19.65 -68.66
CA ARG A 5 -14.79 -19.59 -67.25
C ARG A 5 -14.39 -18.17 -66.79
N THR A 6 -15.36 -17.41 -66.34
CA THR A 6 -15.14 -16.10 -65.66
C THR A 6 -14.65 -16.35 -64.25
N LEU A 7 -13.38 -16.09 -63.95
CA LEU A 7 -12.88 -16.02 -62.57
C LEU A 7 -13.37 -14.70 -61.94
N ILE A 8 -14.25 -14.81 -60.98
CA ILE A 8 -14.58 -13.72 -60.08
C ILE A 8 -13.51 -13.73 -58.99
N ALA A 9 -12.56 -12.80 -59.11
CA ALA A 9 -11.61 -12.52 -57.99
C ALA A 9 -12.39 -11.76 -56.92
N LEU A 10 -12.75 -12.46 -55.85
CA LEU A 10 -13.16 -11.79 -54.60
C LEU A 10 -11.95 -11.11 -53.99
N ALA A 11 -11.87 -9.79 -54.21
CA ALA A 11 -10.96 -8.95 -53.44
C ALA A 11 -11.43 -8.93 -52.00
N PHE A 12 -10.79 -9.70 -51.14
CA PHE A 12 -10.85 -9.49 -49.69
C PHE A 12 -10.20 -8.13 -49.38
N ILE A 13 -11.00 -7.08 -49.36
CA ILE A 13 -10.59 -5.84 -48.71
C ILE A 13 -10.52 -6.16 -47.24
N ALA A 14 -9.33 -6.52 -46.76
CA ALA A 14 -9.00 -6.49 -45.34
C ALA A 14 -9.11 -5.00 -44.93
N THR A 15 -10.25 -4.62 -44.40
CA THR A 15 -10.34 -3.37 -43.62
C THR A 15 -9.43 -3.59 -42.42
N ALA A 16 -8.18 -3.16 -42.54
CA ALA A 16 -7.34 -2.88 -41.41
C ALA A 16 -8.18 -1.89 -40.58
N ALA A 17 -8.71 -2.37 -39.43
CA ALA A 17 -9.33 -1.47 -38.45
C ALA A 17 -8.23 -0.46 -38.12
N SER A 18 -8.35 0.77 -38.65
CA SER A 18 -7.40 1.83 -38.36
C SER A 18 -7.42 2.02 -36.86
N LEU A 19 -6.29 1.77 -36.22
CA LEU A 19 -6.02 2.38 -34.89
C LEU A 19 -6.33 3.87 -35.06
N TRP A 20 -6.92 4.48 -34.04
CA TRP A 20 -7.38 5.86 -34.15
C TRP A 20 -6.32 6.75 -34.78
N ALA A 21 -6.72 7.57 -35.74
CA ALA A 21 -5.83 8.58 -36.28
C ALA A 21 -5.35 9.49 -35.14
N TYR A 22 -4.07 9.73 -35.10
CA TYR A 22 -3.46 10.73 -34.24
C TYR A 22 -4.19 12.05 -34.41
N SER A 23 -4.55 12.68 -33.31
CA SER A 23 -5.12 14.03 -33.31
C SER A 23 -4.11 15.00 -32.72
N THR A 24 -3.73 16.03 -33.44
CA THR A 24 -2.93 17.14 -32.92
C THR A 24 -3.75 18.11 -32.06
N ASP A 25 -5.03 17.87 -31.89
CA ASP A 25 -6.02 18.82 -31.39
C ASP A 25 -6.35 18.60 -29.91
N ILE A 26 -5.30 18.41 -29.10
CA ILE A 26 -5.46 18.37 -27.66
C ILE A 26 -5.77 19.81 -27.18
N PRO A 27 -6.90 20.04 -26.48
CA PRO A 27 -7.25 21.35 -25.92
C PRO A 27 -6.13 21.94 -25.05
N ALA A 28 -5.90 23.24 -25.14
CA ALA A 28 -4.80 23.90 -24.43
C ALA A 28 -4.89 23.71 -22.91
N GLU A 29 -6.11 23.76 -22.37
CA GLU A 29 -6.40 23.56 -20.94
C GLU A 29 -6.03 22.14 -20.45
N LEU A 30 -6.02 21.13 -21.32
CA LEU A 30 -5.61 19.76 -20.99
C LEU A 30 -4.11 19.53 -21.13
N LYS A 31 -3.39 20.48 -21.74
CA LYS A 31 -1.91 20.48 -21.74
C LYS A 31 -1.33 21.13 -20.50
N GLU A 32 -2.10 21.96 -19.82
CA GLU A 32 -1.65 22.69 -18.63
C GLU A 32 -1.36 21.70 -17.48
N GLY A 33 -0.12 21.71 -16.99
CA GLY A 33 0.33 20.83 -15.91
C GLY A 33 0.40 19.33 -16.26
N ALA A 34 0.17 18.96 -17.54
CA ALA A 34 0.19 17.58 -17.99
C ALA A 34 1.58 17.17 -18.50
N ASN A 35 2.10 16.06 -17.98
CA ASN A 35 3.25 15.34 -18.53
C ASN A 35 2.84 14.34 -19.61
N SER A 36 1.58 13.87 -19.53
CA SER A 36 0.95 13.01 -20.53
C SER A 36 -0.53 13.32 -20.68
N VAL A 37 -1.10 13.00 -21.84
CA VAL A 37 -2.52 13.18 -22.15
C VAL A 37 -3.08 11.86 -22.70
N VAL A 38 -4.10 11.33 -22.06
CA VAL A 38 -4.93 10.26 -22.62
C VAL A 38 -5.90 10.91 -23.62
N GLU A 39 -5.57 10.83 -24.89
CA GLU A 39 -6.44 11.41 -25.94
C GLU A 39 -7.70 10.59 -26.08
N ARG A 40 -7.56 9.28 -25.97
CA ARG A 40 -8.67 8.34 -26.04
C ARG A 40 -8.42 7.08 -25.25
N ASP A 41 -9.40 6.66 -24.44
CA ASP A 41 -9.47 5.35 -23.80
C ASP A 41 -10.86 4.75 -24.09
N GLU A 42 -10.90 3.55 -24.62
CA GLU A 42 -12.13 2.82 -24.87
C GLU A 42 -12.00 1.40 -24.31
N THR A 43 -12.77 1.11 -23.27
CA THR A 43 -12.86 -0.23 -22.69
C THR A 43 -14.21 -0.84 -23.03
N LYS A 44 -14.21 -2.02 -23.67
CA LYS A 44 -15.41 -2.79 -23.98
C LYS A 44 -15.35 -4.16 -23.34
N VAL A 45 -16.28 -4.44 -22.44
CA VAL A 45 -16.46 -5.72 -21.78
C VAL A 45 -17.66 -6.45 -22.37
N THR A 46 -17.48 -7.70 -22.77
CA THR A 46 -18.56 -8.57 -23.25
C THR A 46 -18.57 -9.84 -22.40
N VAL A 47 -19.57 -10.00 -21.54
CA VAL A 47 -19.78 -11.19 -20.75
C VAL A 47 -20.71 -12.12 -21.52
N ALA A 48 -20.19 -13.25 -21.99
CA ALA A 48 -20.96 -14.22 -22.76
C ALA A 48 -21.69 -15.25 -21.89
N SER A 49 -21.14 -15.57 -20.72
CA SER A 49 -21.71 -16.52 -19.75
C SER A 49 -21.07 -16.27 -18.36
N PRO A 50 -21.53 -16.93 -17.28
CA PRO A 50 -20.89 -16.83 -15.96
C PRO A 50 -19.42 -17.21 -15.91
N THR A 51 -18.93 -17.93 -16.92
CA THR A 51 -17.54 -18.39 -16.99
C THR A 51 -16.75 -17.75 -18.12
N LYS A 52 -17.36 -16.93 -19.00
CA LYS A 52 -16.66 -16.40 -20.17
C LYS A 52 -16.91 -14.92 -20.36
N ALA A 53 -15.81 -14.16 -20.39
CA ALA A 53 -15.85 -12.74 -20.70
C ALA A 53 -14.67 -12.36 -21.63
N THR A 54 -14.90 -11.32 -22.44
CA THR A 54 -13.91 -10.70 -23.31
C THR A 54 -13.78 -9.23 -22.94
N VAL A 55 -12.56 -8.75 -22.79
CA VAL A 55 -12.25 -7.34 -22.59
C VAL A 55 -11.41 -6.85 -23.78
N ARG A 56 -11.90 -5.84 -24.48
CA ARG A 56 -11.10 -5.12 -25.49
C ARG A 56 -10.81 -3.74 -24.96
N GLN A 57 -9.55 -3.35 -25.01
CA GLN A 57 -9.11 -1.99 -24.68
C GLN A 57 -8.40 -1.36 -25.87
N ARG A 58 -8.74 -0.12 -26.15
CA ARG A 58 -8.10 0.75 -27.14
C ARG A 58 -7.68 2.03 -26.45
N LEU A 59 -6.42 2.39 -26.57
CA LEU A 59 -5.80 3.48 -25.84
C LEU A 59 -4.95 4.31 -26.81
N LEU A 60 -5.06 5.64 -26.75
CA LEU A 60 -4.16 6.58 -27.39
C LEU A 60 -3.66 7.56 -26.34
N ILE A 61 -2.37 7.56 -26.09
CA ILE A 61 -1.71 8.43 -25.12
C ILE A 61 -0.64 9.25 -25.82
N THR A 62 -0.64 10.56 -25.54
CA THR A 62 0.43 11.48 -25.94
C THR A 62 1.31 11.80 -24.73
N VAL A 63 2.59 11.56 -24.88
CA VAL A 63 3.64 11.88 -23.92
C VAL A 63 4.20 13.25 -24.24
N MET A 64 3.99 14.22 -23.36
CA MET A 64 4.30 15.63 -23.59
C MET A 64 5.77 15.96 -23.32
N ASN A 65 6.41 15.27 -22.37
CA ASN A 65 7.79 15.53 -21.95
C ASN A 65 8.37 14.29 -21.25
N SER A 66 9.66 14.34 -20.86
CA SER A 66 10.37 13.22 -20.25
C SER A 66 9.79 12.75 -18.90
N ASN A 67 9.08 13.60 -18.16
CA ASN A 67 8.44 13.21 -16.89
C ASN A 67 7.19 12.34 -17.12
N GLY A 68 6.62 12.38 -18.32
CA GLY A 68 5.45 11.58 -18.70
C GLY A 68 5.79 10.28 -19.43
N LYS A 69 7.06 9.94 -19.63
CA LYS A 69 7.50 8.78 -20.46
C LYS A 69 6.85 7.47 -20.04
N ASP A 70 6.70 7.23 -18.74
CA ASP A 70 6.15 5.99 -18.19
C ASP A 70 4.64 5.82 -18.49
N ALA A 71 3.95 6.89 -18.94
CA ALA A 71 2.55 6.79 -19.37
C ALA A 71 2.38 6.03 -20.71
N ALA A 72 3.45 5.87 -21.50
CA ALA A 72 3.46 5.06 -22.70
C ALA A 72 3.71 3.57 -22.44
N ASP A 73 4.11 3.21 -21.23
CA ASP A 73 4.33 1.82 -20.86
C ASP A 73 3.00 1.07 -20.80
N LEU A 74 3.03 -0.16 -21.27
CA LEU A 74 1.87 -1.03 -21.26
C LEU A 74 2.11 -2.25 -20.40
N ALA A 75 1.17 -2.58 -19.54
CA ALA A 75 1.10 -3.84 -18.82
C ALA A 75 -0.28 -4.48 -19.04
N ILE A 76 -0.29 -5.74 -19.47
CA ILE A 76 -1.53 -6.52 -19.71
C ILE A 76 -1.50 -7.74 -18.81
N ASP A 77 -2.36 -7.75 -17.82
CA ASP A 77 -2.49 -8.82 -16.84
C ASP A 77 -3.08 -10.08 -17.48
N CYS A 78 -2.41 -11.20 -17.25
CA CYS A 78 -2.79 -12.53 -17.73
C CYS A 78 -2.61 -13.57 -16.61
N SER A 79 -3.26 -14.73 -16.79
CA SER A 79 -3.13 -15.86 -15.87
C SER A 79 -3.47 -17.18 -16.57
N SER A 80 -3.57 -18.27 -15.84
CA SER A 80 -4.13 -19.52 -16.37
C SER A 80 -5.54 -19.35 -16.93
N SER A 81 -6.35 -18.47 -16.31
CA SER A 81 -7.73 -18.17 -16.69
C SER A 81 -7.90 -16.96 -17.61
N VAL A 82 -6.90 -16.08 -17.75
CA VAL A 82 -6.96 -14.86 -18.58
C VAL A 82 -5.87 -14.90 -19.65
N LYS A 83 -6.26 -14.83 -20.92
CA LYS A 83 -5.35 -14.91 -22.07
C LYS A 83 -5.42 -13.68 -22.95
N LEU A 84 -4.26 -13.16 -23.38
CA LEU A 84 -4.17 -12.14 -24.42
C LEU A 84 -4.40 -12.79 -25.79
N THR A 85 -5.52 -12.46 -26.43
CA THR A 85 -5.95 -13.04 -27.73
C THR A 85 -5.54 -12.21 -28.92
N LYS A 86 -5.60 -10.86 -28.79
CA LYS A 86 -5.23 -9.91 -29.83
C LYS A 86 -4.36 -8.80 -29.25
N PHE A 87 -3.43 -8.32 -30.06
CA PHE A 87 -2.60 -7.17 -29.70
C PHE A 87 -2.04 -6.48 -30.95
N GLN A 88 -2.08 -5.17 -30.96
CA GLN A 88 -1.34 -4.31 -31.88
C GLN A 88 -1.05 -2.97 -31.23
N GLY A 89 0.07 -2.35 -31.57
CA GLY A 89 0.43 -1.00 -31.16
C GLY A 89 1.09 -0.22 -32.28
N ILE A 90 0.96 1.10 -32.23
CA ILE A 90 1.62 2.03 -33.18
C ILE A 90 2.13 3.23 -32.37
N VAL A 91 3.34 3.64 -32.71
CA VAL A 91 3.93 4.88 -32.19
C VAL A 91 3.92 5.93 -33.28
N TYR A 92 3.52 7.15 -32.91
CA TYR A 92 3.48 8.32 -33.77
C TYR A 92 4.46 9.38 -33.30
N ASP A 93 5.11 10.08 -34.24
CA ASP A 93 5.87 11.28 -33.90
C ASP A 93 4.94 12.49 -33.70
N ALA A 94 5.52 13.65 -33.38
CA ALA A 94 4.78 14.89 -33.15
C ALA A 94 3.97 15.39 -34.35
N SER A 95 4.22 14.89 -35.56
CA SER A 95 3.48 15.21 -36.79
C SER A 95 2.34 14.22 -37.06
N GLY A 96 2.21 13.16 -36.25
CA GLY A 96 1.24 12.08 -36.44
C GLY A 96 1.69 11.01 -37.44
N LYS A 97 2.97 10.98 -37.80
CA LYS A 97 3.52 9.97 -38.68
C LYS A 97 3.85 8.71 -37.89
N ASP A 98 3.47 7.53 -38.46
CA ASP A 98 3.86 6.22 -37.91
C ASP A 98 5.39 6.09 -37.95
N ILE A 99 6.00 5.90 -36.78
CA ILE A 99 7.44 5.69 -36.64
C ILE A 99 7.78 4.26 -36.19
N ARG A 100 6.82 3.56 -35.56
CA ARG A 100 7.01 2.17 -35.12
C ARG A 100 5.69 1.44 -35.00
N LYS A 101 5.66 0.19 -35.46
CA LYS A 101 4.57 -0.76 -35.15
C LYS A 101 5.03 -1.72 -34.08
N ILE A 102 4.13 -2.05 -33.14
CA ILE A 102 4.36 -2.96 -32.04
C ILE A 102 3.42 -4.15 -32.22
N SER A 103 3.99 -5.33 -32.24
CA SER A 103 3.28 -6.60 -32.35
C SER A 103 3.31 -7.37 -31.04
N LYS A 104 2.52 -8.44 -30.90
CA LYS A 104 2.52 -9.29 -29.69
C LYS A 104 3.91 -9.91 -29.43
N SER A 105 4.73 -10.15 -30.47
CA SER A 105 6.10 -10.66 -30.28
C SER A 105 7.09 -9.66 -29.69
N ASP A 106 6.75 -8.37 -29.70
CA ASP A 106 7.58 -7.32 -29.10
C ASP A 106 7.32 -7.19 -27.58
N LEU A 107 6.23 -7.79 -27.08
CA LEU A 107 5.89 -7.78 -25.66
C LEU A 107 6.79 -8.74 -24.89
N LYS A 108 7.30 -8.28 -23.75
CA LYS A 108 7.99 -9.13 -22.80
C LYS A 108 6.98 -9.76 -21.84
N ARG A 109 7.12 -11.04 -21.56
CA ARG A 109 6.35 -11.73 -20.53
C ARG A 109 7.16 -11.76 -19.23
N THR A 110 6.55 -11.32 -18.15
CA THR A 110 7.16 -11.30 -16.81
C THR A 110 6.17 -11.81 -15.77
N GLU A 111 6.67 -12.52 -14.77
CA GLU A 111 5.88 -12.93 -13.60
C GLU A 111 5.83 -11.80 -12.58
N TYR A 112 4.74 -11.76 -11.79
CA TYR A 112 4.46 -10.63 -10.89
C TYR A 112 5.46 -10.46 -9.74
N SER A 113 6.09 -11.54 -9.27
CA SER A 113 6.95 -11.45 -8.10
C SER A 113 7.95 -12.59 -8.00
N SER A 114 9.18 -12.27 -7.65
CA SER A 114 10.19 -13.24 -7.20
C SER A 114 9.92 -13.78 -5.77
N ILE A 115 8.93 -13.23 -5.06
CA ILE A 115 8.55 -13.62 -3.68
C ILE A 115 7.45 -14.70 -3.71
N ASN A 116 6.71 -14.83 -4.82
CA ASN A 116 5.68 -15.86 -4.97
C ASN A 116 6.34 -17.21 -5.28
N LEU A 117 6.08 -18.21 -4.45
CA LEU A 117 6.56 -19.60 -4.71
C LEU A 117 5.79 -20.23 -5.87
N ALA A 118 4.50 -19.87 -6.02
CA ALA A 118 3.62 -20.37 -7.06
C ALA A 118 2.58 -19.29 -7.41
N ASP A 119 2.70 -18.73 -8.60
CA ASP A 119 1.78 -17.77 -9.18
C ASP A 119 1.54 -18.16 -10.64
N ASP A 120 0.29 -18.20 -11.08
CA ASP A 120 -0.06 -18.40 -12.48
C ASP A 120 -0.33 -17.08 -13.20
N SER A 121 -0.25 -15.98 -12.44
CA SER A 121 -0.38 -14.63 -12.96
C SER A 121 0.94 -14.17 -13.58
N TYR A 122 0.83 -13.59 -14.73
CA TYR A 122 1.93 -12.95 -15.43
C TYR A 122 1.37 -11.74 -16.18
N TYR A 123 2.25 -10.85 -16.57
CA TYR A 123 1.84 -9.76 -17.44
C TYR A 123 2.71 -9.71 -18.67
N TYR A 124 2.11 -9.33 -19.78
CA TYR A 124 2.83 -8.83 -20.93
C TYR A 124 3.09 -7.36 -20.73
N PHE A 125 4.34 -6.94 -20.91
CA PHE A 125 4.67 -5.54 -20.81
C PHE A 125 5.50 -5.05 -21.99
N TYR A 126 5.39 -3.77 -22.24
CA TYR A 126 6.15 -3.07 -23.24
C TYR A 126 6.54 -1.70 -22.69
N GLU A 127 7.85 -1.46 -22.60
CA GLU A 127 8.42 -0.18 -22.24
C GLU A 127 8.84 0.54 -23.50
N PHE A 128 8.37 1.75 -23.68
CA PHE A 128 8.72 2.56 -24.83
C PHE A 128 9.32 3.90 -24.40
N SER A 129 10.47 4.24 -24.97
CA SER A 129 11.11 5.53 -24.74
C SER A 129 11.50 6.14 -26.07
N GLN A 130 11.22 7.43 -26.25
CA GLN A 130 11.57 8.24 -27.40
C GLN A 130 12.33 9.47 -26.90
N PRO A 131 13.44 9.86 -27.55
CA PRO A 131 14.22 11.02 -27.13
C PRO A 131 13.56 12.38 -27.47
N THR A 132 12.58 12.37 -28.39
CA THR A 132 11.89 13.59 -28.86
C THR A 132 10.44 13.61 -28.40
N TYR A 133 9.97 14.76 -27.95
CA TYR A 133 8.63 14.99 -27.44
C TYR A 133 7.93 16.13 -28.21
N PRO A 134 6.58 16.15 -28.29
CA PRO A 134 5.71 15.07 -27.90
C PRO A 134 5.78 13.86 -28.85
N TYR A 135 5.36 12.70 -28.38
CA TYR A 135 5.07 11.53 -29.21
C TYR A 135 3.80 10.84 -28.68
N SER A 136 3.13 10.03 -29.53
CA SER A 136 1.92 9.33 -29.10
C SER A 136 2.05 7.83 -29.32
N VAL A 137 1.41 7.05 -28.45
CA VAL A 137 1.34 5.61 -28.56
C VAL A 137 -0.12 5.17 -28.55
N ALA A 138 -0.51 4.40 -29.55
CA ALA A 138 -1.81 3.75 -29.64
C ALA A 138 -1.66 2.26 -29.37
N TYR A 139 -2.55 1.70 -28.53
CA TYR A 139 -2.68 0.27 -28.25
C TYR A 139 -4.10 -0.20 -28.53
N ASP A 140 -4.24 -1.40 -29.09
CA ASP A 140 -5.52 -2.12 -29.25
C ASP A 140 -5.27 -3.59 -28.90
N TYR A 141 -5.88 -4.06 -27.82
CA TYR A 141 -5.72 -5.44 -27.39
C TYR A 141 -7.02 -6.04 -26.86
N GLU A 142 -7.06 -7.36 -26.85
CA GLU A 142 -8.20 -8.13 -26.37
C GLU A 142 -7.71 -9.27 -25.47
N THR A 143 -8.34 -9.40 -24.32
CA THR A 143 -8.17 -10.54 -23.42
C THR A 143 -9.47 -11.34 -23.31
N GLU A 144 -9.34 -12.65 -23.16
CA GLU A 144 -10.46 -13.58 -22.92
C GLU A 144 -10.23 -14.26 -21.58
N SER A 145 -11.29 -14.33 -20.74
CA SER A 145 -11.26 -14.99 -19.45
C SER A 145 -12.19 -16.21 -19.40
N ASN A 146 -11.68 -17.28 -18.74
CA ASN A 146 -12.43 -18.48 -18.37
C ASN A 146 -12.65 -18.48 -16.85
N GLY A 147 -13.82 -17.98 -16.42
CA GLY A 147 -14.08 -17.67 -15.03
C GLY A 147 -13.57 -16.26 -14.65
N PHE A 148 -14.37 -15.54 -13.92
CA PHE A 148 -14.04 -14.19 -13.44
C PHE A 148 -14.77 -13.91 -12.14
N ILE A 149 -14.18 -13.06 -11.32
CA ILE A 149 -14.73 -12.57 -10.06
C ILE A 149 -14.87 -11.04 -10.06
N SER A 150 -14.40 -10.39 -11.11
CA SER A 150 -14.38 -8.94 -11.22
C SER A 150 -14.42 -8.47 -12.66
N TYR A 151 -14.76 -7.21 -12.85
CA TYR A 151 -14.65 -6.50 -14.11
C TYR A 151 -13.57 -5.43 -14.05
N PRO A 152 -12.96 -5.01 -15.17
CA PRO A 152 -12.10 -3.84 -15.18
C PRO A 152 -12.81 -2.62 -14.61
N SER A 153 -12.13 -1.89 -13.74
CA SER A 153 -12.58 -0.58 -13.27
C SER A 153 -12.31 0.47 -14.33
N PHE A 154 -13.14 1.50 -14.38
CA PHE A 154 -13.01 2.61 -15.31
C PHE A 154 -12.43 3.84 -14.61
N PHE A 155 -11.10 3.97 -14.64
CA PHE A 155 -10.34 5.12 -14.15
C PHE A 155 -9.39 5.57 -15.25
N PRO A 156 -9.85 6.41 -16.19
CA PRO A 156 -9.04 6.76 -17.37
C PRO A 156 -7.82 7.62 -17.06
N GLN A 157 -7.80 8.24 -15.87
CA GLN A 157 -6.65 8.98 -15.37
C GLN A 157 -5.92 8.09 -14.33
N SER A 158 -4.73 7.63 -14.67
CA SER A 158 -3.99 6.65 -13.87
C SER A 158 -2.94 7.26 -12.92
N ALA A 159 -2.57 8.53 -13.12
CA ALA A 159 -1.52 9.21 -12.36
C ALA A 159 -1.76 10.72 -12.25
N THR A 160 -1.02 11.35 -11.34
CA THR A 160 -0.88 12.81 -11.31
C THR A 160 -0.18 13.33 -12.59
N ALA A 161 -0.37 14.59 -12.91
CA ALA A 161 0.15 15.24 -14.12
C ALA A 161 -0.22 14.50 -15.44
N GLN A 162 -1.36 13.81 -15.44
CA GLN A 162 -1.99 13.21 -16.60
C GLN A 162 -3.38 13.81 -16.80
N SER A 163 -3.72 14.25 -18.00
CA SER A 163 -5.05 14.70 -18.38
C SER A 163 -5.74 13.72 -19.31
N VAL A 164 -7.05 13.84 -19.51
CA VAL A 164 -7.84 12.95 -20.37
C VAL A 164 -8.74 13.79 -21.26
N VAL A 165 -8.67 13.60 -22.57
CA VAL A 165 -9.59 14.23 -23.53
C VAL A 165 -10.92 13.48 -23.53
N LYS A 166 -10.87 12.17 -23.79
CA LYS A 166 -12.06 11.33 -23.84
C LYS A 166 -11.80 9.91 -23.39
N ALA A 167 -12.71 9.38 -22.56
CA ALA A 167 -12.72 7.99 -22.19
C ALA A 167 -14.14 7.42 -22.16
N ASP A 168 -14.31 6.22 -22.71
CA ASP A 168 -15.57 5.52 -22.82
C ASP A 168 -15.44 4.08 -22.27
N TYR A 169 -16.41 3.66 -21.51
CA TYR A 169 -16.53 2.27 -21.02
C TYR A 169 -17.89 1.69 -21.40
N SER A 170 -17.91 0.44 -21.82
CA SER A 170 -19.14 -0.28 -22.09
C SER A 170 -19.05 -1.72 -21.59
N ILE A 171 -20.11 -2.21 -20.98
CA ILE A 171 -20.25 -3.62 -20.58
C ILE A 171 -21.62 -4.17 -20.97
N THR A 172 -21.61 -5.35 -21.56
CA THR A 172 -22.81 -6.15 -21.83
C THR A 172 -22.71 -7.47 -21.07
N PHE A 173 -23.80 -7.91 -20.46
CA PHE A 173 -23.83 -9.10 -19.59
C PHE A 173 -25.15 -9.84 -19.65
N PRO A 174 -25.19 -11.15 -19.45
CA PRO A 174 -26.43 -11.90 -19.30
C PRO A 174 -27.08 -11.62 -17.93
N SER A 175 -28.39 -11.69 -17.85
CA SER A 175 -29.17 -11.35 -16.65
C SER A 175 -28.80 -12.20 -15.42
N GLU A 176 -28.44 -13.46 -15.62
CA GLU A 176 -28.00 -14.36 -14.54
C GLU A 176 -26.67 -13.94 -13.89
N VAL A 177 -25.79 -13.26 -14.60
CA VAL A 177 -24.55 -12.70 -14.06
C VAL A 177 -24.83 -11.35 -13.42
N GLY A 178 -25.50 -10.47 -14.14
CA GLY A 178 -25.75 -9.10 -13.71
C GLY A 178 -24.47 -8.25 -13.62
N CYS A 179 -24.66 -6.95 -13.46
CA CYS A 179 -23.56 -6.01 -13.21
C CYS A 179 -24.05 -4.89 -12.28
N ARG A 180 -23.24 -4.58 -11.30
CA ARG A 180 -23.42 -3.44 -10.39
C ARG A 180 -22.29 -2.46 -10.61
N TYR A 181 -22.48 -1.20 -10.27
CA TYR A 181 -21.46 -0.17 -10.37
C TYR A 181 -21.47 0.76 -9.16
N LYS A 182 -20.35 1.46 -8.96
CA LYS A 182 -20.19 2.52 -7.98
C LYS A 182 -19.40 3.67 -8.61
N CYS A 183 -20.01 4.85 -8.61
CA CYS A 183 -19.39 6.09 -9.04
C CYS A 183 -18.40 6.59 -7.98
N MET A 184 -17.20 7.02 -8.44
CA MET A 184 -16.12 7.52 -7.61
C MET A 184 -15.76 8.93 -8.08
N ASN A 185 -16.04 9.94 -7.24
CA ASN A 185 -15.78 11.36 -7.54
C ASN A 185 -16.42 11.87 -8.84
N VAL A 186 -17.51 11.23 -9.26
CA VAL A 186 -18.34 11.58 -10.41
C VAL A 186 -19.81 11.34 -10.07
N ASP A 187 -20.70 12.03 -10.79
CA ASP A 187 -22.14 11.89 -10.61
C ASP A 187 -22.64 10.54 -11.15
N GLU A 188 -23.73 10.03 -10.57
CA GLU A 188 -24.40 8.80 -11.02
C GLU A 188 -24.85 8.88 -12.50
N ALA A 189 -25.16 10.08 -13.00
CA ALA A 189 -25.48 10.32 -14.41
C ALA A 189 -24.33 10.02 -15.40
N THR A 190 -23.12 9.81 -14.89
CA THR A 190 -21.96 9.31 -15.68
C THR A 190 -22.24 7.93 -16.26
N VAL A 191 -23.08 7.12 -15.60
CA VAL A 191 -23.42 5.76 -16.04
C VAL A 191 -24.85 5.75 -16.64
N THR A 192 -24.96 5.18 -17.83
CA THR A 192 -26.24 4.95 -18.48
C THR A 192 -26.52 3.46 -18.55
N ALA A 193 -27.69 3.03 -18.06
CA ALA A 193 -28.16 1.67 -18.11
C ALA A 193 -29.20 1.46 -19.22
N SER A 194 -29.04 0.41 -20.01
CA SER A 194 -30.00 0.01 -21.05
C SER A 194 -30.10 -1.50 -21.15
N GLY A 195 -31.17 -2.08 -20.61
CA GLY A 195 -31.34 -3.55 -20.53
C GLY A 195 -30.15 -4.21 -19.80
N ASN A 196 -29.48 -5.13 -20.45
CA ASN A 196 -28.32 -5.83 -19.93
C ASN A 196 -26.99 -5.16 -20.35
N SER A 197 -26.98 -3.83 -20.42
CA SER A 197 -25.79 -3.05 -20.78
C SER A 197 -25.66 -1.84 -19.89
N LEU A 198 -24.40 -1.51 -19.51
CA LEU A 198 -24.03 -0.26 -18.87
C LEU A 198 -22.97 0.44 -19.74
N THR A 199 -23.05 1.76 -19.79
CA THR A 199 -22.04 2.59 -20.44
C THR A 199 -21.66 3.74 -19.52
N ALA A 200 -20.39 4.14 -19.55
CA ALA A 200 -19.91 5.33 -18.84
C ALA A 200 -18.96 6.13 -19.75
N SER A 201 -18.99 7.47 -19.61
CA SER A 201 -18.11 8.36 -20.37
C SER A 201 -17.56 9.46 -19.48
N LEU A 202 -16.25 9.70 -19.56
CA LEU A 202 -15.56 10.80 -18.89
C LEU A 202 -14.74 11.60 -19.91
N ASN A 203 -14.94 12.90 -19.93
CA ASN A 203 -14.32 13.77 -20.92
C ASN A 203 -13.70 14.99 -20.23
N ASN A 204 -12.66 15.55 -20.85
CA ASN A 204 -12.02 16.80 -20.44
C ASN A 204 -11.60 16.80 -18.96
N LEU A 205 -10.88 15.74 -18.52
CA LEU A 205 -10.34 15.69 -17.18
C LEU A 205 -8.98 16.42 -17.16
N PRO A 206 -8.84 17.54 -16.41
CA PRO A 206 -7.57 18.23 -16.30
C PRO A 206 -6.56 17.41 -15.48
N ALA A 207 -5.27 17.68 -15.68
CA ALA A 207 -4.22 17.05 -14.91
C ALA A 207 -4.34 17.40 -13.42
N ILE A 208 -4.22 16.38 -12.58
CA ILE A 208 -4.18 16.54 -11.11
C ILE A 208 -2.74 16.78 -10.69
N LYS A 209 -2.47 17.91 -10.02
CA LYS A 209 -1.15 18.24 -9.49
C LYS A 209 -0.79 17.30 -8.34
N SER A 210 0.44 16.77 -8.33
CA SER A 210 0.97 16.07 -7.16
C SER A 210 1.29 17.08 -6.06
N GLU A 211 0.77 16.86 -4.87
CA GLU A 211 0.90 17.76 -3.72
C GLU A 211 1.28 16.98 -2.46
N PRO A 212 2.09 17.55 -1.55
CA PRO A 212 2.39 16.90 -0.28
C PRO A 212 1.12 16.56 0.50
N TYR A 213 1.08 15.40 1.14
CA TYR A 213 -0.09 14.97 1.93
C TYR A 213 -1.41 14.90 1.13
N MET A 214 -1.34 14.67 -0.17
CA MET A 214 -2.52 14.41 -0.98
C MET A 214 -3.14 13.07 -0.54
N PRO A 215 -4.48 12.93 -0.50
CA PRO A 215 -5.15 11.65 -0.25
C PRO A 215 -4.71 10.57 -1.23
N LYS A 216 -4.93 9.31 -0.89
CA LYS A 216 -4.62 8.18 -1.80
C LYS A 216 -5.28 8.42 -3.17
N TRP A 217 -4.60 8.06 -4.25
CA TRP A 217 -5.05 8.32 -5.63
C TRP A 217 -6.53 8.01 -5.88
N ARG A 218 -6.99 6.85 -5.39
CA ARG A 218 -8.39 6.42 -5.52
C ARG A 218 -9.42 7.33 -4.83
N GLN A 219 -9.02 8.14 -3.88
CA GLN A 219 -9.89 9.11 -3.19
C GLN A 219 -10.07 10.40 -3.99
N VAL A 220 -9.19 10.67 -4.95
CA VAL A 220 -9.21 11.87 -5.80
C VAL A 220 -9.48 11.56 -7.26
N ALA A 221 -9.12 10.38 -7.76
CA ALA A 221 -9.35 9.96 -9.13
C ALA A 221 -10.85 9.85 -9.44
N LYS A 222 -11.23 10.30 -10.64
CA LYS A 222 -12.59 10.19 -11.18
C LYS A 222 -12.77 8.86 -11.92
N GLY A 223 -13.85 8.15 -11.63
CA GLY A 223 -14.07 6.86 -12.29
C GLY A 223 -15.32 6.12 -11.84
N VAL A 224 -15.45 4.89 -12.34
CA VAL A 224 -16.54 3.98 -12.00
C VAL A 224 -15.96 2.59 -11.76
N ILE A 225 -16.37 1.96 -10.67
CA ILE A 225 -16.05 0.58 -10.36
C ILE A 225 -17.22 -0.28 -10.79
N PHE A 226 -16.96 -1.35 -11.54
CA PHE A 226 -17.94 -2.34 -11.95
C PHE A 226 -17.68 -3.68 -11.27
N ALA A 227 -18.75 -4.39 -10.91
CA ALA A 227 -18.65 -5.71 -10.30
C ALA A 227 -19.79 -6.63 -10.80
N PRO A 228 -19.54 -7.92 -11.03
CA PRO A 228 -20.61 -8.88 -11.29
C PRO A 228 -21.52 -8.99 -10.06
N THR A 229 -22.79 -9.24 -10.27
CA THR A 229 -23.71 -9.57 -9.18
C THR A 229 -23.51 -11.01 -8.74
N ASN A 230 -23.44 -11.91 -9.71
CA ASN A 230 -23.10 -13.32 -9.52
C ASN A 230 -21.87 -13.66 -10.37
N PHE A 231 -21.05 -14.58 -9.93
CA PHE A 231 -19.81 -14.94 -10.62
C PHE A 231 -19.55 -16.45 -10.55
N SER A 232 -18.69 -16.92 -11.47
CA SER A 232 -18.13 -18.26 -11.42
C SER A 232 -16.62 -18.16 -11.58
N PHE A 233 -15.88 -18.68 -10.61
CA PHE A 233 -14.43 -18.63 -10.60
C PHE A 233 -13.82 -19.89 -9.97
N GLY A 234 -12.80 -20.47 -10.60
CA GLY A 234 -12.08 -21.63 -10.09
C GLY A 234 -12.97 -22.86 -9.82
N GLY A 235 -14.03 -23.06 -10.62
CA GLY A 235 -14.97 -24.16 -10.43
C GLY A 235 -16.02 -23.94 -9.33
N THR A 236 -16.04 -22.75 -8.72
CA THR A 236 -17.04 -22.37 -7.70
C THR A 236 -17.94 -21.24 -8.22
N THR A 237 -19.10 -21.09 -7.57
CA THR A 237 -20.05 -19.99 -7.87
C THR A 237 -20.28 -19.18 -6.61
N GLY A 238 -20.43 -17.87 -6.75
CA GLY A 238 -20.66 -16.95 -5.65
C GLY A 238 -21.50 -15.75 -6.05
N SER A 239 -21.84 -14.95 -5.05
CA SER A 239 -22.58 -13.70 -5.21
C SER A 239 -21.86 -12.55 -4.50
N MET A 240 -21.97 -11.36 -5.08
CA MET A 240 -21.53 -10.10 -4.48
C MET A 240 -22.71 -9.15 -4.25
N LYS A 241 -23.94 -9.66 -4.13
CA LYS A 241 -25.12 -8.82 -3.82
C LYS A 241 -24.92 -8.06 -2.52
N SER A 242 -24.28 -8.70 -1.55
CA SER A 242 -23.94 -8.12 -0.26
C SER A 242 -22.54 -8.59 0.17
N TRP A 243 -22.00 -7.96 1.23
CA TRP A 243 -20.77 -8.41 1.87
C TRP A 243 -20.94 -9.77 2.54
N GLU A 244 -22.14 -10.06 3.07
CA GLU A 244 -22.48 -11.34 3.65
C GLU A 244 -22.46 -12.47 2.60
N ASP A 245 -23.01 -12.24 1.40
CA ASP A 245 -22.95 -13.22 0.31
C ASP A 245 -21.51 -13.53 -0.10
N LEU A 246 -20.67 -12.50 -0.23
CA LEU A 246 -19.26 -12.68 -0.54
C LEU A 246 -18.51 -13.43 0.58
N GLY A 247 -18.84 -13.14 1.83
CA GLY A 247 -18.30 -13.82 3.00
C GLY A 247 -18.72 -15.30 3.08
N LEU A 248 -19.96 -15.64 2.74
CA LEU A 248 -20.41 -17.02 2.64
C LEU A 248 -19.66 -17.79 1.55
N TRP A 249 -19.43 -17.17 0.38
CA TRP A 249 -18.59 -17.77 -0.65
C TRP A 249 -17.16 -17.99 -0.15
N SER A 250 -16.55 -16.98 0.47
CA SER A 250 -15.18 -17.10 1.03
C SER A 250 -15.11 -18.19 2.10
N GLY A 251 -16.10 -18.29 2.98
CA GLY A 251 -16.22 -19.34 3.99
C GLY A 251 -16.37 -20.73 3.39
N SER A 252 -17.12 -20.87 2.29
CA SER A 252 -17.27 -22.15 1.59
C SER A 252 -15.93 -22.71 1.07
N LEU A 253 -14.97 -21.83 0.78
CA LEU A 253 -13.64 -22.23 0.33
C LEU A 253 -12.75 -22.79 1.45
N THR A 254 -13.11 -22.58 2.73
CA THR A 254 -12.37 -23.13 3.89
C THR A 254 -12.85 -24.55 4.27
N LYS A 255 -13.96 -25.00 3.68
CA LYS A 255 -14.61 -26.27 4.02
C LYS A 255 -13.65 -27.45 3.91
N ASN A 256 -13.57 -28.26 4.99
CA ASN A 256 -12.71 -29.44 5.12
C ASN A 256 -11.21 -29.16 4.96
N ARG A 257 -10.77 -27.90 5.12
CA ARG A 257 -9.35 -27.55 5.00
C ARG A 257 -8.64 -27.33 6.34
N ASP A 258 -9.38 -27.35 7.44
CA ASP A 258 -8.88 -27.22 8.81
C ASP A 258 -8.64 -28.58 9.52
N ASN A 259 -8.62 -29.68 8.79
CA ASN A 259 -8.34 -31.00 9.34
C ASN A 259 -6.86 -31.20 9.64
N LEU A 260 -6.57 -31.72 10.84
CA LEU A 260 -5.23 -32.18 11.27
C LEU A 260 -5.17 -33.69 11.35
N THR A 261 -4.01 -34.27 11.07
CA THR A 261 -3.77 -35.71 11.28
C THR A 261 -3.71 -36.06 12.77
N PRO A 262 -3.90 -37.33 13.20
CA PRO A 262 -3.79 -37.72 14.61
C PRO A 262 -2.43 -37.34 15.26
N ALA A 263 -1.33 -37.42 14.52
CA ALA A 263 0.00 -37.03 15.01
C ALA A 263 0.11 -35.52 15.21
N GLN A 264 -0.43 -34.73 14.28
CA GLN A 264 -0.47 -33.26 14.37
C GLN A 264 -1.36 -32.78 15.52
N LYS A 265 -2.51 -33.42 15.74
CA LYS A 265 -3.39 -33.20 16.90
C LYS A 265 -2.69 -33.44 18.21
N ALA A 266 -1.97 -34.60 18.31
CA ALA A 266 -1.17 -34.92 19.50
C ALA A 266 -0.12 -33.82 19.78
N ARG A 267 0.53 -33.29 18.73
CA ARG A 267 1.51 -32.21 18.89
C ARG A 267 0.85 -30.90 19.36
N VAL A 268 -0.35 -30.57 18.88
CA VAL A 268 -1.12 -29.41 19.34
C VAL A 268 -1.46 -29.54 20.83
N HIS A 269 -1.91 -30.72 21.28
CA HIS A 269 -2.20 -31.00 22.67
C HIS A 269 -0.95 -30.94 23.56
N GLU A 270 0.19 -31.48 23.10
CA GLU A 270 1.48 -31.41 23.82
C GLU A 270 1.87 -29.94 24.12
N ILE A 271 1.59 -29.01 23.21
CA ILE A 271 1.88 -27.60 23.41
C ILE A 271 0.85 -26.93 24.32
N ALA A 272 -0.44 -27.18 24.09
CA ALA A 272 -1.52 -26.44 24.70
C ALA A 272 -1.94 -26.95 26.09
N ASP A 273 -1.86 -28.27 26.37
CA ASP A 273 -2.39 -28.84 27.59
C ASP A 273 -1.55 -28.49 28.84
N THR A 274 -0.33 -28.00 28.65
CA THR A 274 0.50 -27.45 29.72
C THR A 274 0.14 -26.01 30.10
N CYS A 275 -0.70 -25.36 29.34
CA CYS A 275 -1.07 -23.95 29.53
C CYS A 275 -2.22 -23.79 30.54
N ALA A 276 -2.10 -22.82 31.45
CA ALA A 276 -3.04 -22.60 32.54
C ALA A 276 -4.36 -21.93 32.12
N SER A 277 -4.38 -21.16 31.03
CA SER A 277 -5.54 -20.43 30.59
C SER A 277 -5.77 -20.52 29.05
N PRO A 278 -6.99 -20.26 28.55
CA PRO A 278 -7.24 -20.15 27.12
C PRO A 278 -6.31 -19.15 26.42
N LEU A 279 -6.03 -18.00 27.04
CA LEU A 279 -5.12 -16.99 26.49
C LEU A 279 -3.68 -17.52 26.39
N ASP A 280 -3.22 -18.31 27.37
CA ASP A 280 -1.88 -18.89 27.32
C ASP A 280 -1.80 -19.97 26.23
N LYS A 281 -2.87 -20.76 26.01
CA LYS A 281 -2.98 -21.68 24.88
C LYS A 281 -2.87 -20.97 23.54
N ILE A 282 -3.62 -19.86 23.36
CA ILE A 282 -3.55 -19.04 22.15
C ILE A 282 -2.11 -18.55 21.92
N LYS A 283 -1.47 -17.98 22.96
CA LYS A 283 -0.07 -17.48 22.86
C LYS A 283 0.91 -18.59 22.50
N ALA A 284 0.79 -19.77 23.11
CA ALA A 284 1.68 -20.90 22.88
C ALA A 284 1.54 -21.46 21.45
N LEU A 285 0.30 -21.65 20.97
CA LEU A 285 0.02 -22.12 19.61
C LEU A 285 0.40 -21.07 18.56
N TYR A 286 0.15 -19.80 18.80
CA TYR A 286 0.58 -18.73 17.91
C TYR A 286 2.11 -18.63 17.82
N LYS A 287 2.80 -18.73 18.96
CA LYS A 287 4.25 -18.80 18.98
C LYS A 287 4.77 -20.02 18.23
N TYR A 288 4.16 -21.20 18.43
CA TYR A 288 4.53 -22.40 17.69
C TYR A 288 4.38 -22.17 16.17
N MET A 289 3.25 -21.62 15.71
CA MET A 289 3.04 -21.31 14.31
C MET A 289 4.14 -20.37 13.79
N THR A 290 4.37 -19.24 14.45
CA THR A 290 5.33 -18.21 13.98
C THR A 290 6.78 -18.68 14.00
N ASP A 291 7.15 -19.61 14.90
CA ASP A 291 8.50 -20.15 14.98
C ASP A 291 8.75 -21.28 13.96
N ASN A 292 7.68 -21.98 13.52
CA ASN A 292 7.80 -23.17 12.66
C ASN A 292 7.28 -22.97 11.25
N THR A 293 6.72 -21.80 10.94
CA THR A 293 6.24 -21.48 9.59
C THR A 293 6.84 -20.18 9.06
N ARG A 294 6.79 -20.03 7.76
CA ARG A 294 7.13 -18.78 7.06
C ARG A 294 6.05 -18.42 6.06
N TYR A 295 5.88 -17.12 5.83
CA TYR A 295 5.01 -16.64 4.79
C TYR A 295 5.60 -16.95 3.41
N VAL A 296 4.77 -17.52 2.55
CA VAL A 296 5.08 -17.75 1.13
C VAL A 296 3.80 -17.54 0.35
N SER A 297 3.79 -16.59 -0.56
CA SER A 297 2.61 -16.28 -1.36
C SER A 297 2.29 -17.41 -2.35
N ILE A 298 1.01 -17.82 -2.41
CA ILE A 298 0.48 -18.83 -3.32
C ILE A 298 -0.76 -18.27 -4.00
N GLN A 299 -0.69 -18.02 -5.31
CA GLN A 299 -1.72 -17.32 -6.08
C GLN A 299 -2.13 -18.11 -7.33
N LEU A 300 -2.30 -19.44 -7.22
CA LEU A 300 -2.68 -20.30 -8.35
C LEU A 300 -4.20 -20.40 -8.50
N GLY A 301 -4.79 -19.74 -9.47
CA GLY A 301 -6.21 -19.82 -9.77
C GLY A 301 -7.08 -19.62 -8.54
N ILE A 302 -7.90 -20.60 -8.16
CA ILE A 302 -8.74 -20.53 -6.94
C ILE A 302 -7.90 -20.41 -5.66
N GLY A 303 -6.63 -20.86 -5.65
CA GLY A 303 -5.71 -20.70 -4.53
C GLY A 303 -5.40 -19.23 -4.19
N GLY A 304 -5.74 -18.27 -5.08
CA GLY A 304 -5.78 -16.85 -4.73
C GLY A 304 -6.84 -16.50 -3.67
N PHE A 305 -7.85 -17.36 -3.45
CA PHE A 305 -8.94 -17.16 -2.49
C PHE A 305 -9.07 -18.33 -1.50
N GLN A 306 -8.79 -19.56 -1.93
CA GLN A 306 -8.91 -20.76 -1.13
C GLN A 306 -7.65 -20.99 -0.29
N PRO A 307 -7.77 -21.24 1.03
CA PRO A 307 -6.61 -21.58 1.86
C PRO A 307 -6.00 -22.93 1.51
N GLU A 308 -4.72 -23.10 1.72
CA GLU A 308 -4.07 -24.43 1.75
C GLU A 308 -4.60 -25.23 2.95
N GLU A 309 -4.60 -26.57 2.84
CA GLU A 309 -5.02 -27.46 3.94
C GLU A 309 -4.12 -27.31 5.15
N ALA A 310 -4.69 -27.19 6.34
CA ALA A 310 -3.94 -27.00 7.60
C ALA A 310 -2.88 -28.07 7.83
N LYS A 311 -3.20 -29.36 7.54
CA LYS A 311 -2.24 -30.48 7.64
C LYS A 311 -1.02 -30.30 6.73
N ARG A 312 -1.18 -29.70 5.53
CA ARG A 312 -0.07 -29.46 4.60
C ARG A 312 0.78 -28.28 5.06
N VAL A 313 0.15 -27.20 5.56
CA VAL A 313 0.89 -26.07 6.15
C VAL A 313 1.74 -26.54 7.34
N PHE A 314 1.19 -27.41 8.19
CA PHE A 314 1.91 -28.02 9.30
C PHE A 314 3.16 -28.79 8.82
N ASP A 315 3.01 -29.66 7.81
CA ASP A 315 4.10 -30.51 7.32
C ASP A 315 5.16 -29.73 6.53
N LEU A 316 4.74 -28.73 5.76
CA LEU A 316 5.62 -27.97 4.87
C LEU A 316 6.33 -26.79 5.57
N GLY A 317 5.79 -26.31 6.70
CA GLY A 317 6.31 -25.15 7.41
C GLY A 317 6.21 -23.84 6.63
N TYR A 318 5.24 -23.70 5.70
CA TYR A 318 4.97 -22.45 5.03
C TYR A 318 3.49 -22.37 4.55
N GLY A 319 3.03 -21.16 4.33
CA GLY A 319 1.73 -20.87 3.75
C GLY A 319 1.60 -19.38 3.44
N ASP A 320 0.58 -19.02 2.67
CA ASP A 320 0.17 -17.63 2.50
C ASP A 320 -0.76 -17.18 3.64
N CYS A 321 -1.29 -15.95 3.58
CA CYS A 321 -2.18 -15.43 4.62
C CYS A 321 -3.38 -16.37 4.89
N LYS A 322 -3.95 -16.93 3.83
CA LYS A 322 -5.09 -17.85 3.90
C LYS A 322 -4.70 -19.17 4.58
N GLY A 323 -3.61 -19.78 4.12
CA GLY A 323 -3.13 -21.05 4.64
C GLY A 323 -2.70 -20.97 6.10
N LEU A 324 -1.94 -19.93 6.47
CA LEU A 324 -1.48 -19.70 7.84
C LEU A 324 -2.64 -19.41 8.80
N SER A 325 -3.59 -18.56 8.40
CA SER A 325 -4.79 -18.28 9.21
C SER A 325 -5.67 -19.53 9.38
N ASN A 326 -5.85 -20.34 8.33
CA ASN A 326 -6.58 -21.60 8.41
C ASN A 326 -5.84 -22.63 9.29
N PHE A 327 -4.52 -22.69 9.24
CA PHE A 327 -3.72 -23.55 10.10
C PHE A 327 -3.85 -23.14 11.58
N MET A 328 -3.74 -21.84 11.90
CA MET A 328 -3.92 -21.37 13.26
C MET A 328 -5.35 -21.68 13.78
N LYS A 329 -6.37 -21.46 12.94
CA LYS A 329 -7.76 -21.85 13.24
C LYS A 329 -7.87 -23.34 13.58
N ALA A 330 -7.25 -24.20 12.78
CA ALA A 330 -7.28 -25.65 13.00
C ALA A 330 -6.69 -26.04 14.36
N MET A 331 -5.57 -25.45 14.75
CA MET A 331 -4.94 -25.70 16.04
C MET A 331 -5.81 -25.22 17.21
N LEU A 332 -6.43 -24.05 17.10
CA LEU A 332 -7.31 -23.50 18.13
C LEU A 332 -8.57 -24.34 18.29
N ASN A 333 -9.21 -24.73 17.18
CA ASN A 333 -10.37 -25.59 17.19
C ASN A 333 -10.10 -26.96 17.85
N GLU A 334 -8.90 -27.54 17.61
CA GLU A 334 -8.50 -28.83 18.22
C GLU A 334 -8.51 -28.78 19.75
N VAL A 335 -8.16 -27.64 20.33
CA VAL A 335 -8.13 -27.45 21.81
C VAL A 335 -9.39 -26.75 22.35
N GLY A 336 -10.47 -26.70 21.55
CA GLY A 336 -11.77 -26.19 21.96
C GLY A 336 -11.87 -24.66 22.02
N ILE A 337 -10.98 -23.94 21.36
CA ILE A 337 -11.00 -22.47 21.27
C ILE A 337 -11.59 -22.09 19.89
N PRO A 338 -12.83 -21.56 19.84
CA PRO A 338 -13.45 -21.16 18.58
C PRO A 338 -12.70 -19.96 17.96
N ALA A 339 -12.52 -20.01 16.63
CA ALA A 339 -11.89 -18.96 15.89
C ALA A 339 -12.55 -18.78 14.51
N ASP A 340 -12.78 -17.54 14.11
CA ASP A 340 -13.41 -17.17 12.85
C ASP A 340 -12.34 -16.76 11.82
N TYR A 341 -12.43 -17.34 10.64
CA TYR A 341 -11.62 -16.91 9.49
C TYR A 341 -12.15 -15.57 8.99
N ALA A 342 -11.26 -14.58 8.84
CA ALA A 342 -11.62 -13.24 8.44
C ALA A 342 -10.88 -12.82 7.17
N VAL A 343 -11.61 -12.26 6.20
CA VAL A 343 -11.07 -11.61 5.01
C VAL A 343 -11.12 -10.10 5.18
N ILE A 344 -10.03 -9.43 4.86
CA ILE A 344 -9.82 -8.02 5.14
C ILE A 344 -9.04 -7.35 4.02
N SER A 345 -8.99 -6.03 4.03
CA SER A 345 -8.13 -5.23 3.15
C SER A 345 -6.99 -4.59 3.91
N THR A 346 -5.77 -4.68 3.40
CA THR A 346 -4.64 -3.85 3.84
C THR A 346 -4.59 -2.50 3.12
N SER A 347 -5.42 -2.33 2.08
CA SER A 347 -5.44 -1.13 1.22
C SER A 347 -6.64 -0.21 1.47
N TYR A 348 -7.75 -0.78 1.91
CA TYR A 348 -9.01 -0.08 2.19
C TYR A 348 -9.31 -0.19 3.68
N ASP A 349 -9.20 0.91 4.40
CA ASP A 349 -9.62 1.01 5.80
C ASP A 349 -11.15 0.87 5.95
N ARG A 350 -11.90 1.46 5.00
CA ARG A 350 -13.34 1.28 4.86
C ARG A 350 -13.68 0.58 3.56
N LEU A 351 -14.47 -0.45 3.64
CA LEU A 351 -15.10 -1.09 2.48
C LEU A 351 -16.28 -0.24 2.02
N TYR A 352 -16.58 -0.26 0.73
CA TYR A 352 -17.69 0.54 0.22
C TYR A 352 -19.02 -0.01 0.71
N ASP A 353 -19.78 0.81 1.45
CA ASP A 353 -21.13 0.48 1.86
C ASP A 353 -21.98 0.08 0.65
N ASN A 354 -22.77 -0.98 0.81
CA ASN A 354 -23.69 -1.49 -0.21
C ASN A 354 -23.06 -1.84 -1.58
N PHE A 355 -21.73 -1.96 -1.64
CA PHE A 355 -21.03 -2.33 -2.87
C PHE A 355 -19.96 -3.39 -2.59
N ALA A 356 -20.39 -4.60 -2.29
CA ALA A 356 -19.46 -5.73 -2.16
C ALA A 356 -18.71 -5.97 -3.46
N ASN A 357 -17.39 -6.05 -3.36
CA ASN A 357 -16.48 -6.30 -4.48
C ASN A 357 -15.23 -7.00 -3.97
N ALA A 358 -14.94 -8.17 -4.53
CA ALA A 358 -13.80 -8.99 -4.12
C ALA A 358 -12.45 -8.27 -4.22
N HIS A 359 -12.29 -7.31 -5.13
CA HIS A 359 -11.06 -6.50 -5.26
C HIS A 359 -10.76 -5.57 -4.08
N GLN A 360 -11.73 -5.33 -3.20
CA GLN A 360 -11.46 -4.55 -2.00
C GLN A 360 -10.78 -5.39 -0.91
N LEU A 361 -10.78 -6.71 -1.04
CA LEU A 361 -10.21 -7.65 -0.07
C LEU A 361 -8.93 -8.26 -0.64
N ASN A 362 -7.85 -8.28 0.13
CA ASN A 362 -6.56 -8.78 -0.33
C ASN A 362 -5.77 -9.57 0.73
N HIS A 363 -6.36 -9.78 1.92
CA HIS A 363 -5.66 -10.41 3.03
C HIS A 363 -6.60 -11.27 3.87
N ALA A 364 -6.04 -12.22 4.62
CA ALA A 364 -6.76 -13.08 5.55
C ALA A 364 -6.06 -13.10 6.91
N ILE A 365 -6.86 -13.01 7.96
CA ILE A 365 -6.47 -13.03 9.37
C ILE A 365 -7.42 -13.92 10.17
N LEU A 366 -7.18 -14.02 11.48
CA LEU A 366 -8.03 -14.80 12.35
C LEU A 366 -8.62 -13.93 13.47
N CYS A 367 -9.92 -14.11 13.75
CA CYS A 367 -10.62 -13.53 14.88
C CYS A 367 -10.88 -14.61 15.93
N VAL A 368 -10.45 -14.42 17.16
CA VAL A 368 -10.81 -15.28 18.30
C VAL A 368 -11.79 -14.53 19.18
N PRO A 369 -13.09 -14.86 19.14
CA PRO A 369 -14.11 -14.17 19.95
C PRO A 369 -13.81 -14.28 21.44
N GLN A 370 -13.97 -13.18 22.18
CA GLN A 370 -13.87 -13.10 23.63
C GLN A 370 -15.12 -12.41 24.19
N ALA A 371 -15.40 -12.59 25.48
CA ALA A 371 -16.60 -12.05 26.11
C ALA A 371 -16.71 -10.50 26.05
N ALA A 372 -15.59 -9.80 26.14
CA ALA A 372 -15.56 -8.34 26.17
C ALA A 372 -15.01 -7.72 24.87
N ASP A 373 -14.12 -8.42 24.18
CA ASP A 373 -13.45 -7.93 22.96
C ASP A 373 -12.89 -9.12 22.19
N SER A 374 -12.74 -9.02 20.88
CA SER A 374 -12.16 -10.07 20.06
C SER A 374 -10.65 -9.94 19.99
N LEU A 375 -9.92 -11.07 20.03
CA LEU A 375 -8.50 -11.10 19.72
C LEU A 375 -8.31 -11.30 18.21
N TRP A 376 -7.56 -10.42 17.60
CA TRP A 376 -7.18 -10.50 16.20
C TRP A 376 -5.76 -11.04 16.09
N LEU A 377 -5.56 -12.04 15.24
CA LEU A 377 -4.27 -12.68 15.02
C LEU A 377 -3.83 -12.46 13.57
N GLU A 378 -2.77 -11.71 13.39
CA GLU A 378 -2.03 -11.60 12.13
C GLU A 378 -1.12 -12.82 11.98
N CYS A 379 -1.37 -13.66 10.97
CA CYS A 379 -0.67 -14.93 10.81
C CYS A 379 0.52 -14.88 9.83
N THR A 380 0.70 -13.79 9.10
CA THR A 380 1.78 -13.65 8.09
C THR A 380 3.04 -13.00 8.61
N SER A 381 2.91 -12.24 9.68
CA SER A 381 4.00 -11.60 10.40
C SER A 381 3.76 -11.73 11.90
N PHE A 382 4.85 -11.75 12.68
CA PHE A 382 4.70 -11.82 14.13
C PHE A 382 4.12 -10.52 14.66
N CYS A 383 3.01 -10.66 15.40
CA CYS A 383 2.42 -9.59 16.22
C CYS A 383 2.17 -10.11 17.64
N PRO A 384 2.38 -9.30 18.69
CA PRO A 384 1.97 -9.69 20.04
C PRO A 384 0.47 -9.98 20.11
N VAL A 385 0.09 -11.08 20.77
CA VAL A 385 -1.33 -11.44 20.90
C VAL A 385 -2.14 -10.36 21.61
N GLY A 386 -3.21 -9.89 20.98
CA GLY A 386 -4.03 -8.77 21.45
C GLY A 386 -3.62 -7.38 20.94
N TYR A 387 -2.54 -7.30 20.15
CA TYR A 387 -2.19 -6.15 19.35
C TYR A 387 -2.73 -6.33 17.92
N VAL A 388 -3.22 -5.27 17.31
CA VAL A 388 -3.68 -5.27 15.92
C VAL A 388 -2.65 -4.54 15.08
N HIS A 389 -2.14 -5.23 14.04
CA HIS A 389 -1.14 -4.69 13.13
C HIS A 389 -1.60 -3.37 12.46
N GLU A 390 -0.70 -2.41 12.29
CA GLU A 390 -1.04 -1.07 11.77
C GLU A 390 -1.74 -1.13 10.42
N SER A 391 -1.31 -2.02 9.53
CA SER A 391 -1.87 -2.15 8.18
C SER A 391 -3.35 -2.57 8.13
N ILE A 392 -3.92 -3.02 9.26
CA ILE A 392 -5.31 -3.51 9.37
C ILE A 392 -6.07 -2.90 10.56
N ALA A 393 -5.40 -2.12 11.40
CA ALA A 393 -6.03 -1.48 12.56
C ALA A 393 -7.11 -0.48 12.13
N GLY A 394 -8.34 -0.64 12.63
CA GLY A 394 -9.47 0.18 12.26
C GLY A 394 -10.05 -0.12 10.87
N HIS A 395 -9.67 -1.24 10.24
CA HIS A 395 -10.21 -1.63 8.94
C HIS A 395 -11.50 -2.44 9.08
N ASP A 396 -12.30 -2.42 8.02
CA ASP A 396 -13.46 -3.29 7.89
C ASP A 396 -13.03 -4.68 7.43
N ALA A 397 -13.65 -5.72 7.99
CA ALA A 397 -13.41 -7.11 7.64
C ALA A 397 -14.74 -7.90 7.57
N ILE A 398 -14.64 -9.09 6.99
CA ILE A 398 -15.77 -10.03 6.90
C ILE A 398 -15.35 -11.32 7.60
N LEU A 399 -16.05 -11.67 8.68
CA LEU A 399 -15.95 -13.02 9.25
C LEU A 399 -16.62 -13.97 8.27
N ALA A 400 -15.83 -14.85 7.66
CA ALA A 400 -16.25 -15.72 6.57
C ALA A 400 -16.46 -17.15 7.10
N GLY A 401 -17.72 -17.56 7.19
CA GLY A 401 -18.11 -18.91 7.63
C GLY A 401 -18.93 -19.63 6.57
N GLU A 402 -19.04 -20.96 6.69
CA GLU A 402 -19.77 -21.80 5.73
C GLU A 402 -21.29 -21.56 5.74
N SER A 403 -21.85 -21.23 6.89
CA SER A 403 -23.31 -21.07 7.08
C SER A 403 -23.70 -19.66 7.52
N SER A 404 -22.77 -18.84 7.94
CA SER A 404 -23.03 -17.47 8.35
C SER A 404 -21.80 -16.61 8.04
N SER A 405 -22.04 -15.35 7.73
CA SER A 405 -20.99 -14.35 7.51
C SER A 405 -21.38 -13.05 8.21
N LYS A 406 -20.41 -12.31 8.67
CA LYS A 406 -20.64 -11.08 9.41
C LYS A 406 -19.66 -10.00 9.01
N PHE A 407 -20.17 -8.82 8.68
CA PHE A 407 -19.38 -7.61 8.52
C PHE A 407 -18.97 -7.07 9.89
N VAL A 408 -17.70 -6.77 10.08
CA VAL A 408 -17.11 -6.31 11.34
C VAL A 408 -16.12 -5.19 11.11
N HIS A 409 -15.79 -4.47 12.19
CA HIS A 409 -14.78 -3.42 12.18
C HIS A 409 -13.70 -3.74 13.22
N LEU A 410 -12.43 -3.69 12.83
CA LEU A 410 -11.32 -3.96 13.74
C LEU A 410 -11.07 -2.75 14.66
N PRO A 411 -10.62 -2.98 15.90
CA PRO A 411 -10.24 -1.88 16.78
C PRO A 411 -9.01 -1.14 16.23
N LYS A 412 -8.95 0.16 16.52
CA LYS A 412 -7.78 1.02 16.26
C LYS A 412 -7.32 1.61 17.58
N LEU A 413 -6.02 1.62 17.82
CA LEU A 413 -5.46 2.29 18.98
C LEU A 413 -5.67 3.82 18.87
N PRO A 414 -5.91 4.52 20.00
CA PRO A 414 -5.86 5.97 20.03
C PRO A 414 -4.56 6.50 19.44
N ALA A 415 -4.66 7.55 18.65
CA ALA A 415 -3.56 8.09 17.87
C ALA A 415 -2.34 8.51 18.72
N ASP A 416 -2.58 9.00 19.96
CA ASP A 416 -1.57 9.46 20.90
C ASP A 416 -0.78 8.34 21.58
N MET A 417 -1.23 7.10 21.48
CA MET A 417 -0.55 5.93 22.06
C MET A 417 0.65 5.45 21.25
N SER A 418 0.72 5.75 19.96
CA SER A 418 1.83 5.36 19.10
C SER A 418 2.82 6.49 18.94
N ARG A 419 4.12 6.24 19.19
CA ARG A 419 5.17 7.27 19.07
C ARG A 419 6.57 6.70 18.99
N LYS A 420 7.48 7.47 18.40
CA LYS A 420 8.93 7.27 18.45
C LYS A 420 9.51 8.17 19.55
N VAL A 421 10.44 7.64 20.33
CA VAL A 421 11.12 8.39 21.41
C VAL A 421 12.63 8.22 21.22
N ALA A 422 13.33 9.34 21.09
CA ALA A 422 14.79 9.39 21.03
C ALA A 422 15.34 10.03 22.30
N ASP A 423 15.89 9.22 23.22
CA ASP A 423 16.62 9.69 24.39
C ASP A 423 18.11 9.72 24.06
N ILE A 424 18.71 10.90 24.01
CA ILE A 424 20.05 11.15 23.50
C ILE A 424 20.89 11.84 24.56
N ASN A 425 22.01 11.23 24.94
CA ASN A 425 23.01 11.83 25.82
C ASN A 425 24.31 12.04 25.02
N MET A 426 24.68 13.29 24.80
CA MET A 426 25.88 13.69 24.06
C MET A 426 26.92 14.26 25.02
N THR A 427 28.14 13.71 25.00
CA THR A 427 29.30 14.29 25.67
C THR A 427 30.25 14.85 24.63
N VAL A 428 30.34 16.19 24.56
CA VAL A 428 31.23 16.92 23.66
C VAL A 428 32.63 16.93 24.28
N LYS A 429 33.65 16.77 23.42
CA LYS A 429 35.06 16.84 23.84
C LYS A 429 35.72 18.15 23.39
N PRO A 430 36.88 18.56 24.00
CA PRO A 430 37.60 19.78 23.66
C PRO A 430 38.00 19.92 22.19
N ASP A 431 38.16 18.80 21.47
CA ASP A 431 38.51 18.74 20.04
C ASP A 431 37.29 18.80 19.09
N PHE A 432 36.07 19.04 19.64
CA PHE A 432 34.77 19.04 18.97
C PHE A 432 34.22 17.64 18.61
N SER A 433 34.95 16.57 18.89
CA SER A 433 34.40 15.24 18.79
C SER A 433 33.37 14.99 19.90
N ALA A 434 32.53 13.96 19.76
CA ALA A 434 31.60 13.59 20.82
C ALA A 434 31.37 12.09 20.91
N VAL A 435 30.90 11.67 22.08
CA VAL A 435 30.24 10.39 22.29
C VAL A 435 28.75 10.66 22.47
N VAL A 436 27.91 9.90 21.73
CA VAL A 436 26.45 9.99 21.79
C VAL A 436 25.90 8.64 22.20
N ASP A 437 25.31 8.58 23.38
CA ASP A 437 24.53 7.42 23.81
C ASP A 437 23.07 7.66 23.47
N ILE A 438 22.46 6.76 22.70
CA ILE A 438 21.07 6.86 22.28
C ILE A 438 20.26 5.63 22.72
N ALA A 439 19.06 5.86 23.24
CA ALA A 439 17.99 4.89 23.33
C ALA A 439 16.86 5.34 22.41
N TYR A 440 16.64 4.61 21.32
CA TYR A 440 15.59 4.93 20.36
C TYR A 440 14.48 3.89 20.46
N LYS A 441 13.25 4.35 20.77
CA LYS A 441 12.12 3.50 21.11
C LYS A 441 10.95 3.72 20.15
N GLY A 442 10.39 2.63 19.62
CA GLY A 442 9.08 2.61 18.94
C GLY A 442 8.03 1.98 19.85
N VAL A 443 6.86 2.63 19.98
CA VAL A 443 5.75 2.21 20.86
C VAL A 443 4.49 2.01 20.01
N ASN A 444 3.76 0.91 20.23
CA ASN A 444 2.56 0.50 19.51
C ASN A 444 2.81 0.42 17.99
N ASN A 445 2.12 1.18 17.12
CA ASN A 445 2.33 1.09 15.67
C ASN A 445 3.80 1.33 15.29
N ASP A 446 4.48 2.24 15.98
CA ASP A 446 5.91 2.45 15.77
C ASP A 446 6.81 1.29 16.27
N PHE A 447 6.27 0.32 17.02
CA PHE A 447 6.94 -0.94 17.34
C PHE A 447 7.31 -1.73 16.08
N GLU A 448 6.45 -1.74 15.08
CA GLU A 448 6.62 -2.54 13.85
C GLU A 448 7.88 -2.14 13.08
N ASP A 449 8.16 -0.84 13.00
CA ASP A 449 9.37 -0.30 12.36
C ASP A 449 10.67 -0.79 12.99
N PHE A 450 10.63 -1.14 14.29
CA PHE A 450 11.81 -1.49 15.07
C PHE A 450 11.93 -3.01 15.35
N TYR A 451 10.81 -3.74 15.31
CA TYR A 451 10.81 -5.15 15.73
C TYR A 451 11.73 -6.03 14.89
N HIS A 452 11.90 -5.73 13.62
CA HIS A 452 12.83 -6.45 12.76
C HIS A 452 14.28 -6.41 13.29
N LEU A 453 14.66 -5.34 14.02
CA LEU A 453 16.01 -5.21 14.61
C LEU A 453 16.33 -6.31 15.61
N THR A 454 15.31 -6.90 16.25
CA THR A 454 15.50 -8.04 17.18
C THR A 454 15.92 -9.32 16.47
N LYS A 455 15.76 -9.39 15.15
CA LYS A 455 15.95 -10.61 14.34
C LYS A 455 17.10 -10.53 13.33
N VAL A 456 17.69 -9.34 13.16
CA VAL A 456 18.78 -9.15 12.20
C VAL A 456 20.15 -9.20 12.87
N ALA A 457 21.18 -9.50 12.06
CA ALA A 457 22.56 -9.56 12.53
C ALA A 457 23.07 -8.18 13.02
N PRO A 458 24.08 -8.13 13.90
CA PRO A 458 24.60 -6.90 14.51
C PRO A 458 25.09 -5.84 13.52
N ASP A 459 25.53 -6.23 12.32
CA ASP A 459 25.91 -5.29 11.25
C ASP A 459 24.71 -4.52 10.73
N LYS A 460 23.56 -5.16 10.56
CA LYS A 460 22.30 -4.52 10.15
C LYS A 460 21.74 -3.62 11.24
N GLN A 461 21.88 -4.00 12.52
CA GLN A 461 21.52 -3.12 13.64
C GLN A 461 22.41 -1.85 13.65
N ARG A 462 23.73 -1.98 13.36
CA ARG A 462 24.62 -0.81 13.22
C ARG A 462 24.21 0.09 12.06
N ASP A 463 23.85 -0.53 10.91
CA ASP A 463 23.43 0.22 9.72
C ASP A 463 22.15 1.02 9.99
N PHE A 464 21.22 0.50 10.77
CA PHE A 464 20.04 1.23 11.21
C PHE A 464 20.41 2.57 11.87
N PHE A 465 21.30 2.56 12.87
CA PHE A 465 21.71 3.79 13.55
C PHE A 465 22.47 4.77 12.64
N LYS A 466 23.26 4.27 11.68
CA LYS A 466 23.92 5.12 10.70
C LYS A 466 22.95 5.83 9.76
N HIS A 467 21.79 5.20 9.48
CA HIS A 467 20.76 5.78 8.61
C HIS A 467 19.86 6.79 9.33
N ILE A 468 19.50 6.51 10.59
CA ILE A 468 18.62 7.41 11.33
C ILE A 468 19.30 8.64 11.91
N LEU A 469 20.62 8.57 12.17
CA LEU A 469 21.39 9.66 12.75
C LEU A 469 22.13 10.43 11.65
N LEU A 470 21.93 11.73 11.64
CA LEU A 470 22.45 12.63 10.61
C LEU A 470 23.92 13.07 10.86
N TYR A 471 24.72 12.18 11.43
CA TYR A 471 26.17 12.40 11.62
C TYR A 471 26.99 11.84 10.48
N LYS A 472 28.11 12.52 10.16
CA LYS A 472 29.03 12.05 9.14
C LYS A 472 29.90 10.91 9.69
N GLU A 473 29.88 9.75 9.01
CA GLU A 473 30.72 8.58 9.31
C GLU A 473 30.75 8.18 10.80
N PRO A 474 29.56 7.92 11.43
CA PRO A 474 29.51 7.59 12.84
C PRO A 474 30.08 6.18 13.10
N LYS A 475 30.91 6.03 14.13
CA LYS A 475 31.34 4.72 14.62
C LYS A 475 30.33 4.20 15.64
N VAL A 476 29.50 3.26 15.24
CA VAL A 476 28.37 2.77 16.03
C VAL A 476 28.72 1.47 16.77
N THR A 477 28.44 1.44 18.07
CA THR A 477 28.46 0.24 18.91
C THR A 477 27.05 0.02 19.48
N VAL A 478 26.33 -0.98 18.94
CA VAL A 478 25.00 -1.36 19.46
C VAL A 478 25.16 -2.02 20.83
N LYS A 479 24.37 -1.59 21.81
CA LYS A 479 24.39 -2.11 23.19
C LYS A 479 23.32 -3.18 23.39
N SER A 480 22.09 -2.91 22.99
CA SER A 480 20.97 -3.84 23.06
C SER A 480 19.87 -3.47 22.09
N VAL A 481 19.02 -4.47 21.79
CA VAL A 481 17.71 -4.29 21.15
C VAL A 481 16.73 -5.13 21.96
N ASP A 482 15.89 -4.46 22.75
CA ASP A 482 14.99 -5.07 23.71
C ASP A 482 13.54 -4.87 23.26
N ALA A 483 12.74 -5.94 23.21
CA ALA A 483 11.32 -5.89 22.85
C ALA A 483 10.44 -6.22 24.06
N ASP A 484 9.44 -5.38 24.30
CA ASP A 484 8.26 -5.68 25.11
C ASP A 484 7.13 -6.14 24.19
N LEU A 485 6.71 -7.39 24.34
CA LEU A 485 5.67 -8.04 23.51
C LEU A 485 4.32 -8.10 24.22
N SER A 486 4.05 -7.13 25.08
CA SER A 486 2.75 -6.95 25.72
C SER A 486 1.68 -6.46 24.71
N ARG A 487 0.44 -6.29 25.18
CA ARG A 487 -0.66 -5.74 24.36
C ARG A 487 -0.39 -4.30 23.85
N GLN A 488 0.53 -3.58 24.48
CA GLN A 488 1.05 -2.29 24.04
C GLN A 488 2.55 -2.44 23.77
N PRO A 489 2.91 -3.02 22.62
CA PRO A 489 4.27 -3.44 22.40
C PRO A 489 5.22 -2.27 22.21
N SER A 490 6.48 -2.49 22.53
CA SER A 490 7.53 -1.54 22.22
C SER A 490 8.86 -2.23 21.94
N VAL A 491 9.71 -1.57 21.14
CA VAL A 491 11.11 -1.96 20.97
C VAL A 491 11.99 -0.79 21.32
N THR A 492 13.05 -1.05 22.10
CA THR A 492 14.08 -0.05 22.42
C THR A 492 15.43 -0.54 21.89
N ALA A 493 15.99 0.20 20.95
CA ALA A 493 17.34 -0.04 20.45
C ALA A 493 18.31 0.97 21.09
N LYS A 494 19.40 0.47 21.68
CA LYS A 494 20.41 1.27 22.38
C LYS A 494 21.77 1.17 21.69
N ALA A 495 22.43 2.30 21.51
CA ALA A 495 23.78 2.36 20.94
C ALA A 495 24.63 3.46 21.56
N SER A 496 25.95 3.26 21.51
CA SER A 496 26.97 4.28 21.76
C SER A 496 27.67 4.62 20.44
N ILE A 497 27.83 5.89 20.15
CA ILE A 497 28.25 6.38 18.85
C ILE A 497 29.35 7.40 19.02
N GLU A 498 30.53 7.11 18.47
CA GLU A 498 31.63 8.05 18.41
C GLU A 498 31.53 8.85 17.11
N ILE A 499 31.58 10.16 17.20
CA ILE A 499 31.56 11.09 16.06
C ILE A 499 32.75 12.01 16.10
N SER A 500 33.37 12.25 14.96
CA SER A 500 34.57 13.12 14.83
C SER A 500 34.24 14.59 15.00
N SER A 501 32.98 14.98 14.88
CA SER A 501 32.50 16.33 15.19
C SER A 501 31.06 16.28 15.66
N ALA A 502 30.74 16.89 16.78
CA ALA A 502 29.40 17.01 17.35
C ALA A 502 28.45 17.89 16.48
N GLY A 503 28.98 18.61 15.52
CA GLY A 503 28.22 19.47 14.62
C GLY A 503 29.07 20.19 13.59
N LYS A 504 28.50 21.18 12.92
CA LYS A 504 29.27 22.07 12.03
C LYS A 504 30.13 23.00 12.87
N LYS A 505 31.41 23.17 12.49
CA LYS A 505 32.36 24.00 13.23
C LYS A 505 32.92 25.15 12.39
N THR A 506 33.20 26.25 13.06
CA THR A 506 34.04 27.35 12.61
C THR A 506 35.26 27.43 13.52
N ALA A 507 36.10 28.46 13.38
CA ALA A 507 37.34 28.60 14.20
C ALA A 507 37.07 28.51 15.72
N ASN A 508 35.97 29.13 16.21
CA ASN A 508 35.68 29.23 17.64
C ASN A 508 34.23 28.91 18.01
N ARG A 509 33.43 28.33 17.07
CA ARG A 509 32.05 27.95 17.31
C ARG A 509 31.75 26.54 16.84
N LEU A 510 30.87 25.88 17.56
CA LEU A 510 30.31 24.57 17.23
C LEU A 510 28.78 24.68 17.19
N PHE A 511 28.18 24.26 16.08
CA PHE A 511 26.73 24.28 15.83
C PHE A 511 26.19 22.85 15.94
N ILE A 512 25.57 22.52 17.06
CA ILE A 512 25.03 21.18 17.33
C ILE A 512 23.56 21.14 16.94
N MET A 513 23.14 20.09 16.24
CA MET A 513 21.73 19.84 15.90
C MET A 513 20.94 19.56 17.19
N ALA A 514 19.82 20.24 17.38
CA ALA A 514 18.90 19.99 18.49
C ALA A 514 18.13 18.66 18.32
N ASP A 515 17.90 18.25 17.09
CA ASP A 515 17.28 16.96 16.74
C ASP A 515 18.10 16.26 15.64
N PRO A 516 19.03 15.37 16.00
CA PRO A 516 19.86 14.66 15.03
C PRO A 516 19.13 13.53 14.29
N VAL A 517 17.86 13.24 14.65
CA VAL A 517 17.03 12.21 14.02
C VAL A 517 16.13 12.81 12.93
N HIS A 518 15.55 13.99 13.18
CA HIS A 518 14.53 14.58 12.29
C HIS A 518 15.00 15.86 11.58
N ASN A 519 16.25 16.29 11.77
CA ASN A 519 16.77 17.50 11.11
C ASN A 519 16.66 17.42 9.59
N GLY A 520 16.17 18.49 8.96
CA GLY A 520 15.94 18.53 7.51
C GLY A 520 14.66 17.84 7.02
N ALA A 521 13.97 17.10 7.88
CA ALA A 521 12.64 16.58 7.60
C ALA A 521 11.58 17.70 7.54
N PHE A 522 10.37 17.38 7.14
CA PHE A 522 9.23 18.31 7.16
C PHE A 522 9.35 19.57 6.28
N ARG A 523 10.09 19.46 5.17
CA ARG A 523 10.24 20.53 4.17
C ARG A 523 9.25 20.32 3.03
N TYR A 524 8.02 20.82 3.21
CA TYR A 524 6.93 20.67 2.25
C TYR A 524 6.46 22.03 1.75
N ASP A 525 6.10 22.10 0.47
CA ASP A 525 5.47 23.27 -0.14
C ASP A 525 3.94 23.05 -0.20
N PHE A 526 3.20 23.92 0.45
CA PHE A 526 1.73 23.91 0.45
C PHE A 526 1.14 25.07 -0.39
N SER A 527 1.95 25.76 -1.19
CA SER A 527 1.50 26.89 -2.03
C SER A 527 0.61 26.37 -3.17
N ASP A 528 -0.37 27.19 -3.53
CA ASP A 528 -1.28 26.96 -4.69
C ASP A 528 -1.95 25.57 -4.68
N ARG A 529 -2.33 25.10 -3.49
CA ARG A 529 -2.90 23.80 -3.28
C ARG A 529 -4.32 23.69 -3.83
N LYS A 530 -4.63 22.58 -4.52
CA LYS A 530 -5.94 22.29 -5.09
C LYS A 530 -6.60 21.04 -4.48
N ASN A 531 -5.80 20.07 -4.03
CA ASN A 531 -6.33 18.82 -3.48
C ASN A 531 -6.48 18.89 -1.97
N PRO A 532 -7.41 18.14 -1.37
CA PRO A 532 -7.50 17.94 0.07
C PRO A 532 -6.17 17.47 0.68
N ILE A 533 -6.04 17.61 1.98
CA ILE A 533 -4.86 17.20 2.74
C ILE A 533 -5.25 16.03 3.61
N HIS A 534 -4.56 14.90 3.48
CA HIS A 534 -4.70 13.75 4.37
C HIS A 534 -3.45 13.62 5.21
N VAL A 535 -3.59 13.75 6.54
CA VAL A 535 -2.47 13.56 7.47
C VAL A 535 -2.69 12.29 8.26
N SER A 536 -1.72 11.40 8.23
CA SER A 536 -1.68 10.27 9.14
C SER A 536 -1.04 10.69 10.46
N ASN A 537 -1.43 10.00 11.54
CA ASN A 537 -0.85 10.16 12.85
C ASN A 537 0.68 10.01 12.80
N ARG A 538 1.40 10.98 13.36
CA ARG A 538 2.85 10.95 13.46
C ARG A 538 3.31 11.64 14.73
N ASN A 539 3.76 10.86 15.70
CA ASN A 539 4.17 11.33 17.00
C ASN A 539 5.63 11.01 17.27
N PHE A 540 6.39 11.98 17.75
CA PHE A 540 7.75 11.73 18.19
C PHE A 540 8.14 12.66 19.34
N ASP A 541 9.04 12.15 20.18
CA ASP A 541 9.70 12.88 21.25
C ASP A 541 11.22 12.80 21.05
N THR A 542 11.92 13.92 21.19
CA THR A 542 13.38 13.97 21.19
C THR A 542 13.83 14.61 22.49
N ASN A 543 14.51 13.83 23.33
CA ASN A 543 15.08 14.26 24.60
C ASN A 543 16.61 14.29 24.44
N LEU A 544 17.20 15.47 24.32
CA LEU A 544 18.63 15.66 24.15
C LEU A 544 19.26 16.28 25.39
N THR A 545 20.26 15.60 25.96
CA THR A 545 21.12 16.11 27.03
C THR A 545 22.53 16.23 26.48
N ILE A 546 23.15 17.41 26.57
CA ILE A 546 24.51 17.67 26.13
C ILE A 546 25.37 18.08 27.31
N THR A 547 26.44 17.33 27.57
CA THR A 547 27.51 17.73 28.47
C THR A 547 28.59 18.44 27.67
N ILE A 548 28.86 19.68 27.99
CA ILE A 548 29.87 20.53 27.31
C ILE A 548 31.15 20.63 28.14
N PRO A 549 32.35 20.69 27.50
CA PRO A 549 33.60 20.93 28.20
C PRO A 549 33.66 22.31 28.86
N GLU A 550 34.45 22.48 29.93
CA GLU A 550 34.56 23.72 30.70
C GLU A 550 35.03 24.92 29.87
N GLU A 551 35.84 24.69 28.83
CA GLU A 551 36.33 25.73 27.94
C GLU A 551 35.27 26.28 26.95
N PHE A 552 34.06 25.71 26.91
CA PHE A 552 33.01 26.18 26.05
C PHE A 552 31.91 26.87 26.85
N THR A 553 31.30 27.86 26.23
CA THR A 553 30.10 28.55 26.73
C THR A 553 28.97 28.37 25.74
N VAL A 554 27.73 28.37 26.22
CA VAL A 554 26.54 28.37 25.36
C VAL A 554 26.30 29.80 24.88
N GLU A 555 26.56 30.05 23.59
CA GLU A 555 26.31 31.35 22.96
C GLU A 555 24.82 31.51 22.60
N SER A 556 24.18 30.42 22.15
CA SER A 556 22.74 30.42 21.75
C SER A 556 22.14 29.03 21.88
N MET A 557 20.88 28.99 22.24
CA MET A 557 20.03 27.79 22.27
C MET A 557 18.61 28.12 21.81
N PRO A 558 17.83 27.13 21.34
CA PRO A 558 16.44 27.34 20.97
C PRO A 558 15.61 27.90 22.14
N LYS A 559 14.65 28.76 21.82
CA LYS A 559 13.73 29.28 22.85
C LYS A 559 12.60 28.28 23.08
N ALA A 560 12.25 28.05 24.33
CA ALA A 560 11.09 27.22 24.70
C ALA A 560 9.78 27.82 24.14
N PHE A 561 8.91 26.96 23.65
CA PHE A 561 7.55 27.35 23.23
C PHE A 561 6.61 26.15 23.22
N ASP A 562 5.32 26.45 23.30
CA ASP A 562 4.22 25.54 23.04
C ASP A 562 3.38 26.08 21.88
N PHE A 563 2.96 25.20 20.98
CA PHE A 563 2.11 25.54 19.84
C PHE A 563 1.01 24.48 19.68
N GLN A 564 -0.22 24.95 19.51
CA GLN A 564 -1.38 24.09 19.31
C GLN A 564 -2.21 24.58 18.11
N SER A 565 -2.65 23.65 17.28
CA SER A 565 -3.55 23.90 16.15
C SER A 565 -4.49 22.71 15.90
N GLU A 566 -5.37 22.83 14.92
CA GLU A 566 -6.22 21.71 14.46
C GLU A 566 -5.36 20.53 13.95
N VAL A 567 -4.17 20.79 13.38
CA VAL A 567 -3.25 19.78 12.84
C VAL A 567 -2.58 18.98 13.94
N GLY A 568 -2.31 19.61 15.10
CA GLY A 568 -1.63 18.93 16.19
C GLY A 568 -1.02 19.86 17.23
N THR A 569 -0.05 19.33 17.99
CA THR A 569 0.67 20.07 19.03
C THR A 569 2.17 19.92 18.88
N ILE A 570 2.90 20.96 19.25
CA ILE A 570 4.36 21.00 19.26
C ILE A 570 4.78 21.67 20.57
N SER A 571 5.72 21.07 21.29
CA SER A 571 6.37 21.69 22.43
C SER A 571 7.88 21.58 22.35
N LEU A 572 8.57 22.59 22.84
CA LEU A 572 10.02 22.60 23.03
C LEU A 572 10.33 23.23 24.39
N ALA A 573 10.96 22.46 25.26
CA ALA A 573 11.58 22.96 26.47
C ALA A 573 13.11 22.96 26.31
N ALA A 574 13.78 24.03 26.74
CA ALA A 574 15.22 24.16 26.68
C ALA A 574 15.72 24.76 27.98
N ALA A 575 16.77 24.16 28.57
CA ALA A 575 17.36 24.63 29.81
C ALA A 575 18.88 24.39 29.82
N GLN A 576 19.59 25.24 30.57
CA GLN A 576 21.01 25.04 30.87
C GLN A 576 21.21 25.02 32.38
N ASN A 577 21.94 24.04 32.87
CA ASN A 577 22.37 23.97 34.26
C ASN A 577 23.88 23.67 34.31
N GLY A 578 24.67 24.68 34.65
CA GLY A 578 26.15 24.59 34.59
C GLY A 578 26.62 24.22 33.15
N ASN A 579 27.34 23.13 33.05
CA ASN A 579 27.86 22.60 31.79
C ASN A 579 26.91 21.58 31.09
N VAL A 580 25.66 21.48 31.54
CA VAL A 580 24.67 20.59 30.94
C VAL A 580 23.56 21.40 30.28
N VAL A 581 23.31 21.11 29.00
CA VAL A 581 22.18 21.66 28.23
C VAL A 581 21.17 20.54 28.00
N THR A 582 19.89 20.80 28.24
CA THR A 582 18.78 19.89 27.99
C THR A 582 17.79 20.49 27.00
N LEU A 583 17.33 19.68 26.05
CA LEU A 583 16.23 19.99 25.14
C LEU A 583 15.24 18.84 25.16
N ASN A 584 13.97 19.16 25.34
CA ASN A 584 12.88 18.18 25.25
C ASN A 584 11.87 18.69 24.22
N ALA A 585 11.76 17.99 23.13
CA ALA A 585 10.85 18.32 22.05
C ALA A 585 9.77 17.24 21.92
N SER A 586 8.53 17.65 21.70
CA SER A 586 7.41 16.77 21.47
C SER A 586 6.60 17.27 20.27
N VAL A 587 6.32 16.38 19.32
CA VAL A 587 5.48 16.66 18.15
C VAL A 587 4.37 15.62 18.09
N ARG A 588 3.13 16.08 17.93
CA ARG A 588 1.93 15.26 17.77
C ARG A 588 1.16 15.75 16.55
N ILE A 589 1.07 14.92 15.52
CA ILE A 589 0.27 15.19 14.31
C ILE A 589 -0.96 14.28 14.38
N ARG A 590 -2.16 14.85 14.24
CA ARG A 590 -3.42 14.11 14.34
C ARG A 590 -3.82 13.56 12.98
N ASP A 591 -4.24 12.29 12.96
CA ASP A 591 -4.85 11.65 11.79
C ASP A 591 -6.18 12.37 11.46
N ASN A 592 -6.23 13.05 10.32
CA ASN A 592 -7.41 13.79 9.88
C ASN A 592 -7.33 14.20 8.40
N ASP A 593 -8.50 14.47 7.82
CA ASP A 593 -8.66 15.04 6.49
C ASP A 593 -9.00 16.53 6.60
N PHE A 594 -8.38 17.33 5.74
CA PHE A 594 -8.60 18.77 5.68
C PHE A 594 -8.87 19.22 4.24
N PRO A 595 -9.76 20.20 4.01
CA PRO A 595 -9.93 20.78 2.68
C PRO A 595 -8.69 21.58 2.25
N ALA A 596 -8.56 21.80 0.93
CA ALA A 596 -7.39 22.47 0.34
C ALA A 596 -7.15 23.89 0.87
N ASP A 597 -8.20 24.61 1.25
CA ASP A 597 -8.14 25.99 1.77
C ASP A 597 -7.48 26.09 3.17
N LYS A 598 -7.26 24.95 3.84
CA LYS A 598 -6.49 24.87 5.10
C LYS A 598 -4.97 24.84 4.89
N ALA A 599 -4.48 25.00 3.67
CA ALA A 599 -3.04 24.92 3.33
C ALA A 599 -2.15 25.85 4.19
N ASP A 600 -2.58 27.07 4.48
CA ASP A 600 -1.81 28.00 5.30
C ASP A 600 -1.65 27.53 6.75
N LEU A 601 -2.64 26.83 7.31
CA LEU A 601 -2.55 26.21 8.63
C LEU A 601 -1.42 25.14 8.65
N PHE A 602 -1.30 24.34 7.58
CA PHE A 602 -0.23 23.37 7.45
C PHE A 602 1.14 24.01 7.27
N LYS A 603 1.22 25.07 6.46
CA LYS A 603 2.46 25.83 6.28
C LYS A 603 2.98 26.40 7.61
N GLU A 604 2.08 26.96 8.42
CA GLU A 604 2.43 27.44 9.76
C GLU A 604 2.88 26.30 10.65
N PHE A 605 2.09 25.21 10.75
CA PHE A 605 2.37 24.07 11.61
C PHE A 605 3.73 23.43 11.27
N PHE A 606 4.00 23.15 10.00
CA PHE A 606 5.27 22.57 9.58
C PHE A 606 6.45 23.54 9.71
N THR A 607 6.21 24.85 9.66
CA THR A 607 7.23 25.85 9.99
C THR A 607 7.59 25.80 11.46
N LYS A 608 6.61 25.60 12.35
CA LYS A 608 6.83 25.40 13.79
C LYS A 608 7.55 24.07 14.08
N ILE A 609 7.22 22.98 13.39
CA ILE A 609 8.00 21.72 13.50
C ILE A 609 9.45 21.97 13.15
N ARG A 610 9.75 22.67 12.03
CA ARG A 610 11.13 22.98 11.64
C ARG A 610 11.86 23.85 12.66
N SER A 611 11.18 24.74 13.38
CA SER A 611 11.83 25.50 14.46
C SER A 611 12.26 24.62 15.64
N VAL A 612 11.80 23.36 15.70
CA VAL A 612 12.30 22.33 16.64
C VAL A 612 13.35 21.46 15.96
N THR A 613 13.01 20.83 14.84
CA THR A 613 13.88 19.81 14.21
C THR A 613 15.14 20.39 13.55
N ASP A 614 15.07 21.61 13.04
CA ASP A 614 16.21 22.29 12.41
C ASP A 614 16.94 23.22 13.39
N ALA A 615 16.53 23.26 14.65
CA ALA A 615 17.13 24.10 15.67
C ALA A 615 18.58 23.71 15.96
N GLN A 616 19.38 24.68 16.40
CA GLN A 616 20.79 24.48 16.74
C GLN A 616 21.11 25.07 18.11
N ILE A 617 22.02 24.39 18.80
CA ILE A 617 22.72 24.92 19.97
C ILE A 617 24.07 25.40 19.49
N VAL A 618 24.44 26.62 19.82
CA VAL A 618 25.73 27.21 19.46
C VAL A 618 26.64 27.28 20.68
N LEU A 619 27.72 26.54 20.64
CA LEU A 619 28.80 26.64 21.63
C LEU A 619 29.92 27.52 21.10
N LYS A 620 30.49 28.33 21.99
CA LYS A 620 31.67 29.18 21.73
C LYS A 620 32.81 28.75 22.64
N LYS A 621 33.99 28.58 22.04
CA LYS A 621 35.23 28.28 22.75
C LYS A 621 35.87 29.55 23.25
#